data_41d9c79ccf5c038b6ca7c41b8dbe0808
#
_entry.id   41d9c79ccf5c038b6ca7c41b8dbe0808
#
_cell.length_a   1.000
_cell.length_b   1.000
_cell.length_c   1.000
_cell.angle_alpha   90.00
_cell.angle_beta   90.00
_cell.angle_gamma   90.00
#
_symmetry.space_group_name_H-M   'P 1'
#
loop_
_entity.id
_entity.type
_entity.pdbx_description
1 polymer ?
#
loop_
_entity_poly.entity_id
_entity_poly.type
_entity_poly.pdbx_seq_one_letter_code
_entity_poly.pdbx_strand_id
1 'polypeptide(L)'
;MADVKKGIILKGIGGLYFVETADAVFECKARGIFRKSGQKPLVGDEVDILIGEDGANNTIEKIYPRRSELMRPPVANLDRLFILSSVRDPNPSTLIIDKMTAIACWKNIEPVIVITKDDLGDTSELRGIYEKAGIPFFSMSSRDGRGADEVKAMLSGHISAFAGNTGVGKSSLLNLIAPELSLKTGEISDKLGRGRHTTRAVELYKLCGGYVADTPGFSSLTGENSEMIPVDELPFCFPEFEKYLGKCRFTSCRHINDKGCEIVAAVESGEISESRHNSYIALYNEAKDIKEWEKK
;
A
#
# COMPACT_ATOMS: atom_id res chain seq x y z
N MET A 1 16.63 -35.68 10.11
CA MET A 1 15.88 -34.60 10.77
C MET A 1 15.13 -33.85 9.68
N ALA A 2 13.90 -33.46 9.93
CA ALA A 2 13.15 -32.67 8.95
C ALA A 2 13.86 -31.34 8.73
N ASP A 3 14.19 -31.01 7.47
CA ASP A 3 14.86 -29.75 7.09
C ASP A 3 13.80 -28.65 7.00
N VAL A 4 13.70 -27.82 8.04
CA VAL A 4 12.77 -26.70 8.13
C VAL A 4 13.50 -25.40 7.82
N LYS A 5 13.00 -24.64 6.85
CA LYS A 5 13.59 -23.35 6.45
C LYS A 5 12.56 -22.24 6.59
N LYS A 6 13.02 -21.08 7.07
CA LYS A 6 12.22 -19.84 7.09
C LYS A 6 12.34 -19.13 5.73
N GLY A 7 11.23 -18.60 5.23
CA GLY A 7 11.21 -17.86 3.98
C GLY A 7 10.01 -16.92 3.85
N ILE A 8 9.94 -16.25 2.69
CA ILE A 8 8.85 -15.35 2.31
C ILE A 8 8.16 -15.87 1.05
N ILE A 9 6.83 -15.81 1.01
CA ILE A 9 6.07 -16.19 -0.18
C ILE A 9 6.19 -15.08 -1.24
N LEU A 10 6.85 -15.39 -2.34
CA LEU A 10 6.98 -14.47 -3.47
C LEU A 10 5.76 -14.50 -4.40
N LYS A 11 5.14 -15.68 -4.57
CA LYS A 11 4.07 -15.92 -5.55
C LYS A 11 3.19 -17.09 -5.15
N GLY A 12 1.90 -17.02 -5.51
CA GLY A 12 0.95 -18.10 -5.34
C GLY A 12 0.13 -18.35 -6.61
N ILE A 13 0.18 -19.56 -7.18
CA ILE A 13 -0.56 -19.95 -8.38
C ILE A 13 -1.15 -21.34 -8.22
N GLY A 14 -2.46 -21.48 -8.43
CA GLY A 14 -3.10 -22.80 -8.47
C GLY A 14 -2.97 -23.64 -7.20
N GLY A 15 -2.71 -23.00 -6.04
CA GLY A 15 -2.47 -23.69 -4.77
C GLY A 15 -1.01 -24.07 -4.52
N LEU A 16 -0.11 -23.72 -5.43
CA LEU A 16 1.35 -23.76 -5.25
C LEU A 16 1.85 -22.41 -4.83
N TYR A 17 2.86 -22.37 -3.95
CA TYR A 17 3.50 -21.18 -3.42
C TYR A 17 5.00 -21.26 -3.66
N PHE A 18 5.57 -20.18 -4.14
CA PHE A 18 7.02 -20.04 -4.33
C PHE A 18 7.57 -19.26 -3.15
N VAL A 19 8.38 -19.94 -2.35
CA VAL A 19 8.93 -19.40 -1.09
C VAL A 19 10.43 -19.17 -1.26
N GLU A 20 10.87 -17.91 -1.14
CA GLU A 20 12.29 -17.59 -1.10
C GLU A 20 12.81 -17.79 0.33
N THR A 21 13.89 -18.54 0.46
CA THR A 21 14.66 -18.73 1.69
C THR A 21 16.06 -18.11 1.51
N ALA A 22 16.92 -18.23 2.52
CA ALA A 22 18.31 -17.77 2.40
C ALA A 22 19.09 -18.47 1.29
N ASP A 23 18.70 -19.72 0.96
CA ASP A 23 19.48 -20.56 0.03
C ASP A 23 18.92 -20.58 -1.38
N ALA A 24 17.59 -20.65 -1.52
CA ALA A 24 16.91 -20.85 -2.81
C ALA A 24 15.43 -20.50 -2.74
N VAL A 25 14.76 -20.51 -3.91
CA VAL A 25 13.30 -20.45 -4.02
C VAL A 25 12.75 -21.87 -4.14
N PHE A 26 11.83 -22.23 -3.26
CA PHE A 26 11.20 -23.55 -3.20
C PHE A 26 9.73 -23.47 -3.62
N GLU A 27 9.30 -24.42 -4.46
CA GLU A 27 7.89 -24.65 -4.73
C GLU A 27 7.29 -25.45 -3.58
N CYS A 28 6.21 -24.92 -2.94
CA CYS A 28 5.60 -25.49 -1.76
C CYS A 28 4.09 -25.61 -1.92
N LYS A 29 3.49 -26.59 -1.24
CA LYS A 29 2.02 -26.72 -1.06
C LYS A 29 1.63 -26.28 0.35
N ALA A 30 0.47 -25.64 0.48
CA ALA A 30 -0.05 -25.33 1.81
C ALA A 30 -0.68 -26.61 2.42
N ARG A 31 -0.42 -26.86 3.71
CA ARG A 31 -1.08 -27.95 4.44
C ARG A 31 -2.58 -27.71 4.54
N GLY A 32 -3.33 -28.82 4.55
CA GLY A 32 -4.80 -28.78 4.65
C GLY A 32 -5.33 -28.09 5.91
N ILE A 33 -4.50 -27.99 6.98
CA ILE A 33 -4.86 -27.30 8.22
C ILE A 33 -5.16 -25.82 7.99
N PHE A 34 -4.47 -25.14 7.07
CA PHE A 34 -4.71 -23.72 6.77
C PHE A 34 -6.09 -23.48 6.14
N ARG A 35 -6.62 -24.47 5.37
CA ARG A 35 -8.00 -24.41 4.88
C ARG A 35 -9.02 -24.54 6.01
N LYS A 36 -8.73 -25.38 7.01
CA LYS A 36 -9.62 -25.60 8.16
C LYS A 36 -9.63 -24.42 9.12
N SER A 37 -8.47 -23.76 9.32
CA SER A 37 -8.35 -22.57 10.18
C SER A 37 -8.84 -21.29 9.51
N GLY A 38 -9.17 -21.31 8.20
CA GLY A 38 -9.54 -20.12 7.44
C GLY A 38 -8.34 -19.21 7.09
N GLN A 39 -7.12 -19.57 7.48
CA GLN A 39 -5.91 -18.79 7.21
C GLN A 39 -5.29 -19.23 5.89
N LYS A 40 -5.64 -18.55 4.80
CA LYS A 40 -5.03 -18.80 3.50
C LYS A 40 -3.65 -18.12 3.42
N PRO A 41 -2.58 -18.85 2.96
CA PRO A 41 -1.28 -18.19 2.70
C PRO A 41 -1.42 -17.10 1.62
N LEU A 42 -0.77 -15.96 1.85
CA LEU A 42 -0.74 -14.82 0.94
C LEU A 42 0.70 -14.55 0.50
N VAL A 43 0.83 -13.88 -0.63
CA VAL A 43 2.10 -13.30 -1.06
C VAL A 43 2.56 -12.28 -0.02
N GLY A 44 3.84 -12.32 0.36
CA GLY A 44 4.41 -11.53 1.45
C GLY A 44 4.35 -12.20 2.83
N ASP A 45 3.65 -13.34 3.00
CA ASP A 45 3.70 -14.07 4.27
C ASP A 45 5.12 -14.56 4.58
N GLU A 46 5.54 -14.37 5.81
CA GLU A 46 6.69 -15.07 6.38
C GLU A 46 6.23 -16.46 6.82
N VAL A 47 6.97 -17.50 6.39
CA VAL A 47 6.57 -18.89 6.59
C VAL A 47 7.75 -19.78 7.00
N ASP A 48 7.44 -20.87 7.71
CA ASP A 48 8.34 -22.02 7.79
C ASP A 48 7.89 -23.05 6.74
N ILE A 49 8.85 -23.56 5.98
CA ILE A 49 8.63 -24.66 5.02
C ILE A 49 9.41 -25.90 5.43
N LEU A 50 8.80 -27.05 5.22
CA LEU A 50 9.43 -28.34 5.35
C LEU A 50 9.90 -28.80 3.97
N ILE A 51 11.18 -29.11 3.85
CA ILE A 51 11.77 -29.63 2.62
C ILE A 51 11.56 -31.14 2.56
N GLY A 52 10.98 -31.63 1.47
CA GLY A 52 10.81 -33.07 1.21
C GLY A 52 12.16 -33.77 0.95
N GLU A 53 12.20 -35.06 1.19
CA GLU A 53 13.46 -35.86 1.13
C GLU A 53 14.19 -35.76 -0.21
N ASP A 54 13.46 -35.59 -1.33
CA ASP A 54 14.01 -35.44 -2.68
C ASP A 54 14.02 -33.98 -3.17
N GLY A 55 13.86 -32.99 -2.25
CA GLY A 55 13.65 -31.57 -2.64
C GLY A 55 12.31 -31.33 -3.33
N ALA A 56 11.48 -32.38 -3.49
CA ALA A 56 10.12 -32.33 -4.00
C ALA A 56 9.10 -32.41 -2.85
N ASN A 57 7.85 -32.01 -3.11
CA ASN A 57 6.77 -32.05 -2.11
C ASN A 57 7.01 -31.20 -0.84
N ASN A 58 7.64 -30.05 -1.01
CA ASN A 58 7.82 -29.11 0.09
C ASN A 58 6.47 -28.57 0.57
N THR A 59 6.34 -28.34 1.89
CA THR A 59 5.09 -27.90 2.49
C THR A 59 5.28 -26.68 3.37
N ILE A 60 4.31 -25.75 3.31
CA ILE A 60 4.22 -24.67 4.28
C ILE A 60 3.69 -25.27 5.59
N GLU A 61 4.50 -25.18 6.66
CA GLU A 61 4.20 -25.72 7.98
C GLU A 61 3.60 -24.68 8.91
N LYS A 62 4.06 -23.43 8.79
CA LYS A 62 3.68 -22.32 9.66
C LYS A 62 3.60 -21.02 8.86
N ILE A 63 2.61 -20.20 9.18
CA ILE A 63 2.52 -18.81 8.74
C ILE A 63 2.70 -17.95 9.99
N TYR A 64 3.62 -16.99 9.92
CA TYR A 64 3.86 -16.06 11.01
C TYR A 64 2.76 -14.99 11.08
N PRO A 65 2.55 -14.33 12.24
CA PRO A 65 1.61 -13.22 12.36
C PRO A 65 1.92 -12.13 11.35
N ARG A 66 0.89 -11.66 10.68
CA ARG A 66 0.98 -10.56 9.70
C ARG A 66 1.06 -9.22 10.40
N ARG A 67 1.93 -8.34 9.93
CA ARG A 67 2.01 -6.94 10.35
C ARG A 67 0.95 -6.08 9.67
N SER A 68 0.67 -6.41 8.42
CA SER A 68 -0.35 -5.77 7.59
C SER A 68 -0.99 -6.79 6.66
N GLU A 69 -2.23 -6.53 6.24
CA GLU A 69 -2.95 -7.38 5.28
C GLU A 69 -3.89 -6.55 4.41
N LEU A 70 -3.72 -6.65 3.11
CA LEU A 70 -4.67 -6.15 2.13
C LEU A 70 -5.45 -7.32 1.52
N MET A 71 -6.76 -7.14 1.36
CA MET A 71 -7.63 -8.13 0.75
C MET A 71 -7.68 -7.98 -0.77
N ARG A 72 -7.50 -6.77 -1.25
CA ARG A 72 -7.57 -6.44 -2.70
C ARG A 72 -6.56 -5.36 -3.06
N PRO A 73 -5.46 -5.75 -3.72
CA PRO A 73 -5.01 -7.10 -4.01
C PRO A 73 -4.57 -7.85 -2.75
N PRO A 74 -4.69 -9.21 -2.72
CA PRO A 74 -4.35 -10.00 -1.53
C PRO A 74 -2.83 -10.07 -1.33
N VAL A 75 -2.31 -9.29 -0.38
CA VAL A 75 -0.90 -9.22 -0.02
C VAL A 75 -0.74 -9.04 1.48
N ALA A 76 0.24 -9.72 2.06
CA ALA A 76 0.59 -9.63 3.48
C ALA A 76 1.91 -8.89 3.69
N ASN A 77 2.09 -8.34 4.88
CA ASN A 77 3.34 -7.74 5.37
C ASN A 77 3.87 -6.61 4.48
N LEU A 78 2.95 -5.90 3.79
CA LEU A 78 3.32 -4.69 3.08
C LEU A 78 3.74 -3.62 4.09
N ASP A 79 4.98 -3.15 3.98
CA ASP A 79 5.52 -2.14 4.90
C ASP A 79 5.20 -0.73 4.40
N ARG A 80 5.28 -0.50 3.06
CA ARG A 80 5.12 0.83 2.46
C ARG A 80 4.22 0.83 1.25
N LEU A 81 3.36 1.85 1.18
CA LEU A 81 2.55 2.14 0.00
C LEU A 81 3.01 3.48 -0.61
N PHE A 82 3.70 3.40 -1.75
CA PHE A 82 4.06 4.57 -2.54
C PHE A 82 2.85 5.04 -3.34
N ILE A 83 2.31 6.19 -2.97
CA ILE A 83 1.15 6.81 -3.59
C ILE A 83 1.64 7.83 -4.62
N LEU A 84 1.54 7.47 -5.90
CA LEU A 84 1.99 8.30 -7.00
C LEU A 84 0.87 9.20 -7.49
N SER A 85 1.18 10.47 -7.62
CA SER A 85 0.40 11.44 -8.36
C SER A 85 1.33 12.25 -9.26
N SER A 86 0.79 12.99 -10.21
CA SER A 86 1.58 13.92 -11.04
C SER A 86 1.18 15.36 -10.73
N VAL A 87 2.13 16.29 -10.88
CA VAL A 87 1.84 17.71 -10.71
C VAL A 87 0.88 18.21 -11.79
N ARG A 88 0.91 17.56 -12.97
CA ARG A 88 0.06 17.85 -14.12
C ARG A 88 -0.11 16.60 -15.01
N ASP A 89 -1.20 16.53 -15.75
CA ASP A 89 -1.50 15.51 -16.76
C ASP A 89 -1.32 14.05 -16.28
N PRO A 90 -2.18 13.58 -15.35
CA PRO A 90 -3.39 14.22 -14.78
C PRO A 90 -3.06 15.15 -13.61
N ASN A 91 -3.92 16.14 -13.36
CA ASN A 91 -3.80 16.98 -12.17
C ASN A 91 -3.96 16.15 -10.89
N PRO A 92 -3.27 16.50 -9.80
CA PRO A 92 -3.39 15.80 -8.54
C PRO A 92 -4.78 15.99 -7.93
N SER A 93 -5.33 14.94 -7.35
CA SER A 93 -6.53 14.99 -6.53
C SER A 93 -6.15 14.68 -5.08
N THR A 94 -6.19 15.69 -4.22
CA THR A 94 -5.88 15.52 -2.79
C THR A 94 -6.82 14.51 -2.15
N LEU A 95 -8.11 14.50 -2.49
CA LEU A 95 -9.07 13.52 -1.97
C LEU A 95 -8.65 12.07 -2.29
N ILE A 96 -8.18 11.80 -3.52
CA ILE A 96 -7.74 10.45 -3.90
C ILE A 96 -6.47 10.07 -3.14
N ILE A 97 -5.49 10.97 -3.05
CA ILE A 97 -4.26 10.76 -2.30
C ILE A 97 -4.60 10.50 -0.83
N ASP A 98 -5.46 11.32 -0.23
CA ASP A 98 -5.87 11.23 1.17
C ASP A 98 -6.65 9.94 1.47
N LYS A 99 -7.50 9.48 0.55
CA LYS A 99 -8.17 8.18 0.67
C LYS A 99 -7.17 7.04 0.68
N MET A 100 -6.15 7.07 -0.20
CA MET A 100 -5.10 6.06 -0.22
C MET A 100 -4.23 6.09 1.03
N THR A 101 -3.87 7.29 1.54
CA THR A 101 -3.11 7.42 2.80
C THR A 101 -3.91 6.90 3.98
N ALA A 102 -5.20 7.20 4.07
CA ALA A 102 -6.07 6.71 5.13
C ALA A 102 -6.20 5.18 5.11
N ILE A 103 -6.39 4.57 3.94
CA ILE A 103 -6.42 3.10 3.79
C ILE A 103 -5.09 2.48 4.20
N ALA A 104 -3.95 3.06 3.80
CA ALA A 104 -2.63 2.58 4.19
C ALA A 104 -2.46 2.62 5.72
N CYS A 105 -2.76 3.75 6.36
CA CYS A 105 -2.70 3.89 7.82
C CYS A 105 -3.63 2.88 8.51
N TRP A 106 -4.86 2.71 8.03
CA TRP A 106 -5.81 1.74 8.57
C TRP A 106 -5.28 0.31 8.55
N LYS A 107 -4.53 -0.03 7.50
CA LYS A 107 -3.92 -1.35 7.32
C LYS A 107 -2.53 -1.47 7.95
N ASN A 108 -2.11 -0.48 8.75
CA ASN A 108 -0.78 -0.44 9.37
C ASN A 108 0.36 -0.48 8.33
N ILE A 109 0.18 0.25 7.22
CA ILE A 109 1.13 0.41 6.12
C ILE A 109 1.58 1.87 6.09
N GLU A 110 2.88 2.12 6.02
CA GLU A 110 3.42 3.49 5.91
C GLU A 110 3.09 4.09 4.54
N PRO A 111 2.28 5.17 4.44
CA PRO A 111 2.07 5.87 3.18
C PRO A 111 3.30 6.72 2.84
N VAL A 112 3.71 6.70 1.57
CA VAL A 112 4.78 7.55 1.02
C VAL A 112 4.24 8.23 -0.23
N ILE A 113 4.25 9.55 -0.27
CA ILE A 113 3.73 10.29 -1.42
C ILE A 113 4.87 10.63 -2.37
N VAL A 114 4.65 10.34 -3.65
CA VAL A 114 5.59 10.66 -4.72
C VAL A 114 4.86 11.47 -5.79
N ILE A 115 5.22 12.73 -5.91
CA ILE A 115 4.70 13.60 -6.98
C ILE A 115 5.68 13.59 -8.14
N THR A 116 5.21 13.09 -9.26
CA THR A 116 5.97 12.95 -10.50
C THR A 116 5.80 14.17 -11.40
N LYS A 117 6.63 14.27 -12.44
CA LYS A 117 6.60 15.37 -13.44
C LYS A 117 6.78 16.75 -12.78
N ASP A 118 7.61 16.84 -11.76
CA ASP A 118 7.86 18.09 -11.04
C ASP A 118 8.54 19.16 -11.92
N ASP A 119 9.07 18.78 -13.10
CA ASP A 119 9.53 19.67 -14.15
C ASP A 119 8.38 20.44 -14.85
N LEU A 120 7.11 20.05 -14.64
CA LEU A 120 5.95 20.69 -15.25
C LEU A 120 5.21 21.66 -14.33
N GLY A 121 5.59 21.79 -13.05
CA GLY A 121 4.90 22.69 -12.13
C GLY A 121 5.46 22.69 -10.71
N ASP A 122 4.92 23.58 -9.87
CA ASP A 122 5.31 23.70 -8.47
C ASP A 122 4.61 22.64 -7.59
N THR A 123 5.37 22.02 -6.70
CA THR A 123 4.89 21.01 -5.74
C THR A 123 4.82 21.52 -4.31
N SER A 124 5.14 22.80 -4.06
CA SER A 124 5.30 23.37 -2.72
C SER A 124 4.02 23.31 -1.89
N GLU A 125 2.86 23.56 -2.51
CA GLU A 125 1.57 23.48 -1.84
C GLU A 125 1.28 22.06 -1.36
N LEU A 126 1.39 21.07 -2.25
CA LEU A 126 1.20 19.65 -1.90
C LEU A 126 2.20 19.20 -0.82
N ARG A 127 3.46 19.59 -0.96
CA ARG A 127 4.48 19.31 0.04
C ARG A 127 4.08 19.85 1.40
N GLY A 128 3.65 21.12 1.49
CA GLY A 128 3.22 21.73 2.75
C GLY A 128 2.02 21.02 3.39
N ILE A 129 1.09 20.48 2.60
CA ILE A 129 -0.06 19.70 3.09
C ILE A 129 0.42 18.42 3.78
N TYR A 130 1.27 17.63 3.11
CA TYR A 130 1.62 16.29 3.58
C TYR A 130 2.75 16.26 4.60
N GLU A 131 3.70 17.21 4.54
CA GLU A 131 4.73 17.37 5.58
C GLU A 131 4.09 17.76 6.93
N LYS A 132 3.05 18.61 6.94
CA LYS A 132 2.25 18.90 8.16
C LYS A 132 1.57 17.66 8.72
N ALA A 133 1.16 16.74 7.84
CA ALA A 133 0.55 15.48 8.25
C ALA A 133 1.59 14.44 8.71
N GLY A 134 2.89 14.74 8.65
CA GLY A 134 3.96 13.81 8.98
C GLY A 134 4.14 12.67 7.98
N ILE A 135 3.62 12.82 6.74
CA ILE A 135 3.70 11.81 5.69
C ILE A 135 4.92 12.10 4.80
N PRO A 136 5.83 11.13 4.59
CA PRO A 136 6.97 11.27 3.69
C PRO A 136 6.53 11.71 2.29
N PHE A 137 7.16 12.78 1.79
CA PHE A 137 6.81 13.39 0.51
C PHE A 137 8.05 13.58 -0.35
N PHE A 138 8.00 13.06 -1.58
CA PHE A 138 9.04 13.21 -2.58
C PHE A 138 8.47 13.82 -3.85
N SER A 139 9.24 14.69 -4.50
CA SER A 139 8.96 15.15 -5.86
C SER A 139 10.04 14.63 -6.78
N MET A 140 9.64 14.21 -7.98
CA MET A 140 10.56 13.62 -8.94
C MET A 140 10.24 14.02 -10.39
N SER A 141 11.28 14.02 -11.22
CA SER A 141 11.15 14.11 -12.68
C SER A 141 11.81 12.91 -13.35
N SER A 142 11.04 12.24 -14.21
CA SER A 142 11.60 11.17 -15.04
C SER A 142 12.45 11.70 -16.21
N ARG A 143 12.45 13.00 -16.45
CA ARG A 143 13.19 13.64 -17.53
C ARG A 143 14.67 13.75 -17.22
N ASP A 144 15.02 14.09 -15.98
CA ASP A 144 16.38 14.30 -15.49
C ASP A 144 16.80 13.36 -14.36
N GLY A 145 15.88 12.48 -13.89
CA GLY A 145 16.12 11.48 -12.86
C GLY A 145 16.09 12.05 -11.43
N ARG A 146 15.81 13.34 -11.25
CA ARG A 146 15.76 13.99 -9.94
C ARG A 146 14.71 13.32 -9.04
N GLY A 147 15.04 13.11 -7.75
CA GLY A 147 14.17 12.50 -6.75
C GLY A 147 14.08 10.97 -6.80
N ALA A 148 14.68 10.32 -7.83
CA ALA A 148 14.57 8.87 -7.97
C ALA A 148 15.43 8.11 -6.94
N ASP A 149 16.59 8.62 -6.58
CA ASP A 149 17.50 7.98 -5.62
C ASP A 149 16.92 7.97 -4.20
N GLU A 150 16.23 9.05 -3.80
CA GLU A 150 15.54 9.14 -2.53
C GLU A 150 14.40 8.13 -2.44
N VAL A 151 13.58 8.00 -3.48
CA VAL A 151 12.53 6.98 -3.57
C VAL A 151 13.13 5.58 -3.55
N LYS A 152 14.24 5.35 -4.28
CA LYS A 152 14.96 4.09 -4.30
C LYS A 152 15.48 3.69 -2.92
N ALA A 153 16.04 4.63 -2.16
CA ALA A 153 16.53 4.38 -0.81
C ALA A 153 15.41 3.91 0.15
N MET A 154 14.19 4.42 -0.04
CA MET A 154 13.03 4.03 0.75
C MET A 154 12.56 2.59 0.50
N LEU A 155 12.98 1.92 -0.56
CA LEU A 155 12.59 0.53 -0.86
C LEU A 155 13.43 -0.50 -0.09
N SER A 156 14.65 -0.15 0.30
CA SER A 156 15.59 -1.08 0.90
C SER A 156 15.08 -1.66 2.23
N GLY A 157 15.10 -2.99 2.36
CA GLY A 157 14.68 -3.72 3.54
C GLY A 157 13.16 -3.81 3.76
N HIS A 158 12.35 -3.33 2.82
CA HIS A 158 10.90 -3.28 2.95
C HIS A 158 10.17 -4.03 1.83
N ILE A 159 8.95 -4.48 2.14
CA ILE A 159 7.99 -4.90 1.12
C ILE A 159 7.15 -3.67 0.77
N SER A 160 7.21 -3.25 -0.47
CA SER A 160 6.60 -2.01 -0.94
C SER A 160 5.64 -2.26 -2.10
N ALA A 161 4.66 -1.38 -2.27
CA ALA A 161 3.80 -1.37 -3.44
C ALA A 161 3.62 0.05 -3.98
N PHE A 162 3.27 0.16 -5.26
CA PHE A 162 3.06 1.43 -5.93
C PHE A 162 1.59 1.58 -6.35
N ALA A 163 0.90 2.58 -5.79
CA ALA A 163 -0.45 2.97 -6.13
C ALA A 163 -0.47 4.27 -6.91
N GLY A 164 -1.52 4.52 -7.66
CA GLY A 164 -1.73 5.77 -8.40
C GLY A 164 -2.43 5.55 -9.73
N ASN A 165 -3.05 6.58 -10.24
CA ASN A 165 -3.85 6.54 -11.45
C ASN A 165 -3.02 6.25 -12.72
N THR A 166 -3.71 5.92 -13.80
CA THR A 166 -3.05 5.79 -15.11
C THR A 166 -2.44 7.13 -15.53
N GLY A 167 -1.24 7.10 -16.11
CA GLY A 167 -0.57 8.29 -16.63
C GLY A 167 0.22 9.12 -15.59
N VAL A 168 0.19 8.75 -14.30
CA VAL A 168 0.96 9.45 -13.25
C VAL A 168 2.46 9.13 -13.25
N GLY A 169 2.97 8.31 -14.19
CA GLY A 169 4.41 8.05 -14.30
C GLY A 169 4.96 6.85 -13.52
N LYS A 170 4.10 5.89 -13.09
CA LYS A 170 4.57 4.68 -12.39
C LYS A 170 5.65 3.91 -13.14
N SER A 171 5.40 3.60 -14.43
CA SER A 171 6.37 2.87 -15.27
C SER A 171 7.65 3.67 -15.45
N SER A 172 7.55 4.99 -15.58
CA SER A 172 8.73 5.85 -15.73
C SER A 172 9.58 5.84 -14.46
N LEU A 173 8.95 5.91 -13.27
CA LEU A 173 9.66 5.77 -12.00
C LEU A 173 10.33 4.42 -11.88
N LEU A 174 9.59 3.32 -12.13
CA LEU A 174 10.15 1.96 -12.02
C LEU A 174 11.32 1.74 -12.99
N ASN A 175 11.25 2.27 -14.20
CA ASN A 175 12.35 2.20 -15.16
C ASN A 175 13.59 3.00 -14.71
N LEU A 176 13.40 4.08 -13.95
CA LEU A 176 14.52 4.84 -13.38
C LEU A 176 15.21 4.10 -12.24
N ILE A 177 14.42 3.54 -11.31
CA ILE A 177 14.96 2.87 -10.12
C ILE A 177 15.41 1.44 -10.40
N ALA A 178 14.90 0.82 -11.48
CA ALA A 178 15.17 -0.55 -11.89
C ALA A 178 15.21 -0.68 -13.43
N PRO A 179 16.23 -0.15 -14.09
CA PRO A 179 16.35 -0.18 -15.57
C PRO A 179 16.31 -1.59 -16.15
N GLU A 180 16.74 -2.58 -15.36
CA GLU A 180 16.75 -4.00 -15.73
C GLU A 180 15.35 -4.58 -15.99
N LEU A 181 14.29 -3.98 -15.43
CA LEU A 181 12.92 -4.42 -15.66
C LEU A 181 12.40 -4.05 -17.05
N SER A 182 13.01 -3.06 -17.72
CA SER A 182 12.69 -2.63 -19.10
C SER A 182 11.19 -2.48 -19.38
N LEU A 183 10.47 -1.84 -18.45
CA LEU A 183 9.01 -1.68 -18.52
C LEU A 183 8.64 -0.70 -19.65
N LYS A 184 7.76 -1.10 -20.57
CA LYS A 184 7.20 -0.16 -21.54
C LYS A 184 6.26 0.82 -20.82
N THR A 185 6.40 2.11 -21.13
CA THR A 185 5.50 3.15 -20.61
C THR A 185 4.06 2.82 -21.01
N GLY A 186 3.20 2.58 -20.01
CA GLY A 186 1.80 2.17 -20.19
C GLY A 186 1.50 0.70 -19.85
N GLU A 187 2.50 -0.17 -19.72
CA GLU A 187 2.33 -1.64 -19.62
C GLU A 187 3.02 -2.26 -18.39
N ILE A 188 2.88 -1.67 -17.17
CA ILE A 188 3.36 -2.36 -15.95
C ILE A 188 2.69 -3.73 -15.81
N SER A 189 1.49 -3.85 -16.34
CA SER A 189 0.67 -5.06 -16.22
C SER A 189 0.86 -6.09 -17.33
N ASP A 190 1.58 -5.81 -18.43
CA ASP A 190 1.64 -6.73 -19.58
C ASP A 190 2.97 -7.45 -19.78
N LYS A 191 4.08 -7.01 -19.18
CA LYS A 191 5.41 -7.60 -19.42
C LYS A 191 5.95 -8.52 -18.34
N LEU A 192 5.44 -8.44 -17.12
CA LEU A 192 5.84 -9.37 -16.06
C LEU A 192 5.12 -10.74 -16.18
N GLY A 193 4.88 -11.21 -17.41
CA GLY A 193 4.51 -12.61 -17.66
C GLY A 193 3.07 -12.88 -18.05
N ARG A 194 2.45 -12.08 -18.96
CA ARG A 194 1.10 -12.38 -19.42
C ARG A 194 0.99 -13.11 -20.75
N GLY A 195 0.56 -14.36 -20.63
CA GLY A 195 -0.35 -14.94 -21.62
C GLY A 195 -1.77 -14.42 -21.36
N ARG A 196 -2.55 -14.13 -22.42
CA ARG A 196 -3.99 -13.84 -22.36
C ARG A 196 -4.69 -14.87 -21.45
N HIS A 197 -5.48 -14.41 -20.46
CA HIS A 197 -6.36 -15.22 -19.61
C HIS A 197 -5.72 -15.95 -18.42
N THR A 198 -4.92 -15.32 -17.55
CA THR A 198 -4.66 -15.89 -16.23
C THR A 198 -4.96 -14.88 -15.13
N THR A 199 -5.62 -15.37 -14.11
CA THR A 199 -6.03 -14.73 -12.87
C THR A 199 -4.95 -13.79 -12.35
N ARG A 200 -5.32 -12.57 -12.00
CA ARG A 200 -4.49 -11.50 -11.46
C ARG A 200 -3.82 -11.93 -10.15
N ALA A 201 -2.69 -12.64 -10.25
CA ALA A 201 -1.90 -13.06 -9.10
C ALA A 201 -0.93 -11.95 -8.70
N VAL A 202 -0.85 -11.67 -7.41
CA VAL A 202 0.20 -10.81 -6.83
C VAL A 202 1.52 -11.55 -6.88
N GLU A 203 2.60 -10.85 -7.18
CA GLU A 203 3.97 -11.38 -7.16
C GLU A 203 4.92 -10.35 -6.54
N LEU A 204 5.86 -10.79 -5.70
CA LEU A 204 6.93 -9.96 -5.16
C LEU A 204 8.18 -10.10 -6.02
N TYR A 205 8.73 -8.96 -6.42
CA TYR A 205 10.01 -8.86 -7.12
C TYR A 205 11.07 -8.26 -6.21
N LYS A 206 12.23 -8.88 -6.15
CA LYS A 206 13.37 -8.34 -5.42
C LYS A 206 13.93 -7.13 -6.16
N LEU A 207 13.91 -5.97 -5.50
CA LEU A 207 14.28 -4.70 -6.10
C LEU A 207 14.91 -3.76 -5.09
N CYS A 208 16.02 -3.12 -5.43
CA CYS A 208 16.67 -2.09 -4.61
C CYS A 208 16.91 -2.52 -3.14
N GLY A 209 17.25 -3.81 -2.90
CA GLY A 209 17.47 -4.34 -1.55
C GLY A 209 16.21 -4.62 -0.73
N GLY A 210 15.04 -4.53 -1.32
CA GLY A 210 13.74 -4.89 -0.74
C GLY A 210 12.91 -5.70 -1.72
N TYR A 211 11.58 -5.68 -1.53
CA TYR A 211 10.62 -6.32 -2.42
C TYR A 211 9.57 -5.31 -2.89
N VAL A 212 9.18 -5.43 -4.15
CA VAL A 212 8.08 -4.66 -4.73
C VAL A 212 6.97 -5.62 -5.16
N ALA A 213 5.78 -5.38 -4.66
CA ALA A 213 4.60 -6.12 -5.08
C ALA A 213 4.10 -5.61 -6.43
N ASP A 214 4.13 -6.49 -7.46
CA ASP A 214 3.39 -6.24 -8.70
C ASP A 214 1.93 -6.62 -8.48
N THR A 215 1.11 -5.62 -8.47
CA THR A 215 -0.30 -5.78 -8.20
C THR A 215 -1.10 -5.01 -9.23
N PRO A 216 -1.58 -5.70 -10.27
CA PRO A 216 -2.59 -5.10 -11.12
C PRO A 216 -3.82 -4.81 -10.25
N GLY A 217 -4.07 -3.54 -9.94
CA GLY A 217 -5.25 -3.16 -9.16
C GLY A 217 -5.01 -2.23 -7.97
N PHE A 218 -3.78 -1.83 -7.63
CA PHE A 218 -3.57 -0.74 -6.66
C PHE A 218 -4.13 0.62 -7.15
N SER A 219 -4.38 0.78 -8.43
CA SER A 219 -5.19 1.90 -8.97
C SER A 219 -6.67 1.81 -8.55
N SER A 220 -7.13 0.64 -8.09
CA SER A 220 -8.51 0.42 -7.65
C SER A 220 -8.71 0.47 -6.12
N LEU A 221 -7.68 0.81 -5.33
CA LEU A 221 -7.82 1.01 -3.89
C LEU A 221 -8.88 2.06 -3.52
N THR A 222 -9.19 2.97 -4.45
CA THR A 222 -10.21 4.01 -4.28
C THR A 222 -11.49 3.77 -5.09
N GLY A 223 -11.60 2.63 -5.79
CA GLY A 223 -12.76 2.28 -6.62
C GLY A 223 -13.97 1.78 -5.81
N GLU A 224 -15.08 1.54 -6.50
CA GLU A 224 -16.35 1.08 -5.91
C GLU A 224 -16.25 -0.21 -5.07
N ASN A 225 -15.21 -1.02 -5.30
CA ASN A 225 -14.94 -2.25 -4.55
C ASN A 225 -13.78 -2.10 -3.54
N SER A 226 -13.38 -0.85 -3.20
CA SER A 226 -12.35 -0.62 -2.18
C SER A 226 -12.84 -1.05 -0.81
N GLU A 227 -11.92 -1.52 0.03
CA GLU A 227 -12.23 -1.72 1.44
C GLU A 227 -12.56 -0.36 2.07
N MET A 228 -13.63 -0.31 2.87
CA MET A 228 -14.08 0.92 3.49
C MET A 228 -13.65 0.96 4.95
N ILE A 229 -13.11 2.09 5.35
CA ILE A 229 -12.68 2.32 6.72
C ILE A 229 -13.94 2.54 7.59
N PRO A 230 -14.14 1.78 8.69
CA PRO A 230 -15.23 2.04 9.62
C PRO A 230 -15.18 3.47 10.16
N VAL A 231 -16.35 4.10 10.32
CA VAL A 231 -16.46 5.50 10.76
C VAL A 231 -15.69 5.75 12.06
N ASP A 232 -15.74 4.79 12.99
CA ASP A 232 -15.10 4.92 14.30
C ASP A 232 -13.56 4.75 14.23
N GLU A 233 -13.04 4.13 13.16
CA GLU A 233 -11.62 3.95 12.94
C GLU A 233 -11.00 5.07 12.09
N LEU A 234 -11.84 5.80 11.34
CA LEU A 234 -11.38 6.81 10.39
C LEU A 234 -10.52 7.92 11.00
N PRO A 235 -10.83 8.48 12.22
CA PRO A 235 -9.98 9.50 12.82
C PRO A 235 -8.54 9.04 13.09
N PHE A 236 -8.32 7.75 13.34
CA PHE A 236 -6.99 7.17 13.58
C PHE A 236 -6.19 6.94 12.29
N CYS A 237 -6.85 7.10 11.13
CA CYS A 237 -6.22 6.95 9.82
C CYS A 237 -5.61 8.27 9.28
N PHE A 238 -5.70 9.36 10.06
CA PHE A 238 -5.10 10.65 9.78
C PHE A 238 -4.02 10.93 10.83
N PRO A 239 -2.73 10.68 10.52
CA PRO A 239 -1.64 10.77 11.50
C PRO A 239 -1.58 12.12 12.22
N GLU A 240 -1.89 13.21 11.52
CA GLU A 240 -1.93 14.57 12.07
C GLU A 240 -3.01 14.79 13.14
N PHE A 241 -4.01 13.89 13.22
CA PHE A 241 -5.06 13.97 14.24
C PHE A 241 -4.63 13.40 15.59
N GLU A 242 -3.64 12.50 15.61
CA GLU A 242 -3.24 11.71 16.79
C GLU A 242 -3.06 12.57 18.05
N LYS A 243 -2.35 13.70 17.93
CA LYS A 243 -2.07 14.59 19.08
C LYS A 243 -3.31 15.30 19.63
N TYR A 244 -4.46 15.26 18.93
CA TYR A 244 -5.71 15.92 19.33
C TYR A 244 -6.81 14.94 19.74
N LEU A 245 -6.70 13.67 19.37
CA LEU A 245 -7.69 12.65 19.71
C LEU A 245 -7.84 12.53 21.22
N GLY A 246 -9.09 12.40 21.69
CA GLY A 246 -9.43 12.33 23.11
C GLY A 246 -9.40 13.66 23.86
N LYS A 247 -9.02 14.78 23.23
CA LYS A 247 -8.94 16.12 23.86
C LYS A 247 -10.16 17.00 23.58
N CYS A 248 -11.06 16.58 22.69
CA CYS A 248 -12.28 17.34 22.39
C CYS A 248 -13.20 17.43 23.60
N ARG A 249 -14.02 18.48 23.65
CA ARG A 249 -15.00 18.70 24.72
C ARG A 249 -15.97 17.53 24.92
N PHE A 250 -16.33 16.83 23.84
CA PHE A 250 -17.27 15.72 23.86
C PHE A 250 -16.58 14.44 23.41
N THR A 251 -16.84 13.33 24.11
CA THR A 251 -16.30 12.00 23.76
C THR A 251 -16.87 11.45 22.46
N SER A 252 -18.08 11.91 22.06
CA SER A 252 -18.75 11.55 20.81
C SER A 252 -18.43 12.49 19.65
N CYS A 253 -17.37 13.32 19.79
CA CYS A 253 -16.95 14.24 18.73
C CYS A 253 -16.64 13.52 17.45
N ARG A 254 -17.16 14.01 16.33
CA ARG A 254 -16.94 13.46 14.99
C ARG A 254 -15.88 14.19 14.20
N HIS A 255 -15.34 15.26 14.80
CA HIS A 255 -14.26 16.08 14.24
C HIS A 255 -14.61 16.78 12.91
N ILE A 256 -15.88 17.05 12.67
CA ILE A 256 -16.37 17.70 11.44
C ILE A 256 -16.54 19.21 11.66
N ASN A 257 -17.47 19.57 12.56
CA ASN A 257 -17.79 20.95 12.93
C ASN A 257 -18.28 21.03 14.38
N ASP A 258 -17.92 20.04 15.21
CA ASP A 258 -18.38 19.95 16.59
C ASP A 258 -17.83 21.10 17.42
N LYS A 259 -18.69 21.73 18.22
CA LYS A 259 -18.28 22.83 19.10
C LYS A 259 -17.31 22.34 20.17
N GLY A 260 -16.11 22.93 20.22
CA GLY A 260 -15.04 22.53 21.13
C GLY A 260 -14.30 21.30 20.65
N CYS A 261 -14.20 21.12 19.33
CA CYS A 261 -13.37 20.11 18.69
C CYS A 261 -11.94 20.63 18.55
N GLU A 262 -10.96 19.92 19.11
CA GLU A 262 -9.54 20.29 19.04
C GLU A 262 -8.96 20.13 17.62
N ILE A 263 -9.50 19.20 16.82
CA ILE A 263 -9.08 19.05 15.42
C ILE A 263 -9.56 20.23 14.58
N VAL A 264 -10.82 20.67 14.74
CA VAL A 264 -11.33 21.86 14.05
C VAL A 264 -10.52 23.11 14.45
N ALA A 265 -10.21 23.27 15.73
CA ALA A 265 -9.35 24.37 16.20
C ALA A 265 -7.94 24.31 15.58
N ALA A 266 -7.37 23.10 15.42
CA ALA A 266 -6.08 22.91 14.77
C ALA A 266 -6.12 23.22 13.25
N VAL A 267 -7.26 23.01 12.60
CA VAL A 267 -7.46 23.44 11.20
C VAL A 267 -7.54 24.97 11.13
N GLU A 268 -8.31 25.60 12.02
CA GLU A 268 -8.45 27.07 12.09
C GLU A 268 -7.10 27.76 12.37
N SER A 269 -6.25 27.14 13.20
CA SER A 269 -4.88 27.65 13.46
C SER A 269 -3.87 27.34 12.34
N GLY A 270 -4.24 26.49 11.36
CA GLY A 270 -3.36 26.07 10.26
C GLY A 270 -2.35 24.99 10.63
N GLU A 271 -2.46 24.37 11.82
CA GLU A 271 -1.64 23.21 12.21
C GLU A 271 -2.02 21.94 11.44
N ILE A 272 -3.30 21.79 11.13
CA ILE A 272 -3.82 20.77 10.21
C ILE A 272 -4.22 21.48 8.91
N SER A 273 -3.88 20.88 7.77
CA SER A 273 -4.29 21.41 6.47
C SER A 273 -5.81 21.29 6.29
N GLU A 274 -6.44 22.41 5.87
CA GLU A 274 -7.87 22.42 5.53
C GLU A 274 -8.21 21.38 4.45
N SER A 275 -7.34 21.20 3.45
CA SER A 275 -7.51 20.20 2.40
C SER A 275 -7.62 18.78 2.99
N ARG A 276 -6.78 18.43 3.97
CA ARG A 276 -6.80 17.13 4.65
C ARG A 276 -8.08 16.94 5.46
N HIS A 277 -8.50 17.97 6.19
CA HIS A 277 -9.73 17.93 6.96
C HIS A 277 -10.97 17.81 6.05
N ASN A 278 -10.99 18.50 4.91
CA ASN A 278 -12.05 18.36 3.92
C ASN A 278 -12.12 16.93 3.35
N SER A 279 -10.96 16.31 3.11
CA SER A 279 -10.90 14.90 2.70
C SER A 279 -11.41 13.96 3.80
N TYR A 280 -11.07 14.21 5.07
CA TYR A 280 -11.61 13.47 6.20
C TYR A 280 -13.14 13.54 6.24
N ILE A 281 -13.73 14.74 6.11
CA ILE A 281 -15.18 14.94 6.09
C ILE A 281 -15.84 14.18 4.93
N ALA A 282 -15.21 14.21 3.73
CA ALA A 282 -15.72 13.48 2.58
C ALA A 282 -15.74 11.96 2.83
N LEU A 283 -14.64 11.41 3.35
CA LEU A 283 -14.53 9.98 3.69
C LEU A 283 -15.48 9.58 4.83
N TYR A 284 -15.65 10.44 5.83
CA TYR A 284 -16.60 10.22 6.91
C TYR A 284 -18.04 10.09 6.37
N ASN A 285 -18.46 10.99 5.49
CA ASN A 285 -19.79 10.95 4.89
C ASN A 285 -19.96 9.70 4.01
N GLU A 286 -18.95 9.34 3.22
CA GLU A 286 -18.96 8.10 2.43
C GLU A 286 -19.13 6.86 3.33
N ALA A 287 -18.39 6.79 4.44
CA ALA A 287 -18.44 5.66 5.38
C ALA A 287 -19.75 5.59 6.18
N LYS A 288 -20.32 6.74 6.53
CA LYS A 288 -21.59 6.84 7.30
C LYS A 288 -22.79 6.32 6.50
N ASP A 289 -22.81 6.53 5.20
CA ASP A 289 -23.94 6.18 4.33
C ASP A 289 -24.04 4.66 4.07
N ILE A 290 -23.04 3.87 4.52
CA ILE A 290 -23.09 2.41 4.43
C ILE A 290 -24.06 1.88 5.49
N LYS A 291 -25.08 1.23 5.02
CA LYS A 291 -26.06 0.57 5.90
C LYS A 291 -25.40 -0.61 6.64
N GLU A 292 -25.77 -0.82 7.91
CA GLU A 292 -25.17 -1.88 8.76
C GLU A 292 -25.20 -3.30 8.16
N TRP A 293 -26.14 -3.58 7.25
CA TRP A 293 -26.22 -4.89 6.57
C TRP A 293 -25.17 -5.13 5.46
N GLU A 294 -24.50 -4.07 5.00
CA GLU A 294 -23.39 -4.15 4.05
C GLU A 294 -22.03 -4.42 4.73
N LYS A 295 -22.02 -4.41 6.06
CA LYS A 295 -20.80 -4.64 6.88
C LYS A 295 -20.45 -6.11 7.10
N LYS A 296 -21.04 -7.06 6.34
CA LYS A 296 -20.78 -8.52 6.47
C LYS A 296 -19.83 -9.04 5.44
#